data_c27d9b8e349694766d4c7e4ca908c763
#
_entry.id   c27d9b8e349694766d4c7e4ca908c763
#
_cell.length_a   1.000
_cell.length_b   1.000
_cell.length_c   1.000
_cell.angle_alpha   90.00
_cell.angle_beta   90.00
_cell.angle_gamma   90.00
#
_symmetry.space_group_name_H-M   'P 1'
#
loop_
_entity.id
_entity.type
_entity.pdbx_description
1 polymer ?
#
loop_
_entity_poly.entity_id
_entity_poly.type
_entity_poly.pdbx_seq_one_letter_code
_entity_poly.pdbx_strand_id
1 'polypeptide(L)'
;MNKENLSPAAFIGVRGENIISFGSGEPDLPPPEEVYKILPHYTDFKYGVIQGLDYLRDALTRQYPHSTQDSFVITNGASEALDLTLRVISNYDMSQSKKVLMTKPFYYSYPRLVEFACMEPVFIKTNLGRINMDDFREKVKDCRAVLINSPSNPTGRVEAIPTLKEIETLTSELGVFVLSDEVYKDLIYVRENYLIQGPHVVTINSFSKTYAMCGFRVG
;
A
#
# COMPACT_ATOMS: atom_id res chain seq x y z
N MET A 1 22.76 -18.26 -13.81
CA MET A 1 21.59 -17.38 -13.53
C MET A 1 21.92 -16.01 -14.13
N ASN A 2 21.17 -15.56 -15.13
CA ASN A 2 21.37 -14.24 -15.73
C ASN A 2 21.03 -13.16 -14.69
N LYS A 3 21.95 -12.22 -14.46
CA LYS A 3 21.78 -11.11 -13.50
C LYS A 3 20.59 -10.19 -13.83
N GLU A 4 20.07 -10.26 -15.04
CA GLU A 4 18.93 -9.47 -15.53
C GLU A 4 17.57 -9.89 -14.94
N ASN A 5 17.48 -11.08 -14.31
CA ASN A 5 16.25 -11.62 -13.74
C ASN A 5 16.25 -11.64 -12.20
N LEU A 6 17.22 -11.01 -11.55
CA LEU A 6 17.21 -10.90 -10.09
C LEU A 6 16.22 -9.80 -9.69
N SER A 7 15.26 -10.16 -8.83
CA SER A 7 14.39 -9.18 -8.17
C SER A 7 15.26 -8.10 -7.50
N PRO A 8 14.90 -6.82 -7.56
CA PRO A 8 15.55 -5.77 -6.78
C PRO A 8 15.72 -6.13 -5.30
N ALA A 9 14.82 -6.94 -4.74
CA ALA A 9 14.92 -7.50 -3.40
C ALA A 9 16.20 -8.32 -3.16
N ALA A 10 16.83 -8.88 -4.19
CA ALA A 10 18.10 -9.59 -4.06
C ALA A 10 19.27 -8.68 -3.64
N PHE A 11 19.12 -7.38 -3.80
CA PHE A 11 20.14 -6.37 -3.42
C PHE A 11 19.87 -5.70 -2.07
N ILE A 12 18.74 -5.98 -1.43
CA ILE A 12 18.31 -5.36 -0.15
C ILE A 12 19.22 -5.79 1.02
N GLY A 13 19.98 -6.86 0.90
CA GLY A 13 20.76 -7.46 1.97
C GLY A 13 22.25 -7.09 2.00
N VAL A 14 22.72 -6.14 1.20
CA VAL A 14 24.15 -5.74 1.23
C VAL A 14 24.44 -4.99 2.52
N ARG A 15 25.11 -5.65 3.45
CA ARG A 15 25.58 -5.11 4.74
C ARG A 15 27.09 -5.27 4.85
N GLY A 16 27.76 -4.31 5.46
CA GLY A 16 29.20 -4.35 5.73
C GLY A 16 29.59 -3.21 6.66
N GLU A 17 30.71 -3.37 7.39
CA GLU A 17 31.16 -2.42 8.43
C GLU A 17 31.36 -0.97 7.92
N ASN A 18 31.57 -0.79 6.61
CA ASN A 18 31.78 0.53 6.00
C ASN A 18 30.75 0.85 4.91
N ILE A 19 29.56 0.21 4.94
CA ILE A 19 28.50 0.42 3.94
C ILE A 19 27.32 1.12 4.59
N ILE A 20 26.98 2.32 4.09
CA ILE A 20 25.70 2.97 4.37
C ILE A 20 24.74 2.53 3.27
N SER A 21 23.81 1.64 3.62
CA SER A 21 22.85 1.08 2.65
C SER A 21 21.62 1.96 2.53
N PHE A 22 21.31 2.35 1.30
CA PHE A 22 20.03 2.97 0.91
C PHE A 22 19.12 2.00 0.16
N GLY A 23 19.47 0.70 0.16
CA GLY A 23 18.76 -0.32 -0.63
C GLY A 23 17.47 -0.81 0.01
N SER A 24 17.38 -0.79 1.34
CA SER A 24 16.17 -1.18 2.09
C SER A 24 15.56 0.06 2.75
N GLY A 25 14.27 0.29 2.53
CA GLY A 25 13.52 1.34 3.21
C GLY A 25 13.05 0.94 4.61
N GLU A 26 13.90 0.29 5.39
CA GLU A 26 13.61 -0.06 6.78
C GLU A 26 13.91 1.13 7.69
N PRO A 27 13.01 1.47 8.65
CA PRO A 27 13.33 2.43 9.69
C PRO A 27 14.52 1.95 10.52
N ASP A 28 15.42 2.85 10.85
CA ASP A 28 16.61 2.58 11.68
C ASP A 28 16.38 2.80 13.19
N LEU A 29 15.14 3.15 13.55
CA LEU A 29 14.70 3.27 14.94
C LEU A 29 14.13 1.93 15.42
N PRO A 30 14.19 1.62 16.72
CA PRO A 30 13.56 0.45 17.28
C PRO A 30 12.04 0.58 17.27
N PRO A 31 11.30 -0.55 17.29
CA PRO A 31 9.87 -0.54 17.57
C PRO A 31 9.53 0.13 18.92
N PRO A 32 8.26 0.54 19.15
CA PRO A 32 7.83 1.08 20.43
C PRO A 32 8.21 0.18 21.62
N GLU A 33 8.56 0.79 22.74
CA GLU A 33 9.03 0.07 23.94
C GLU A 33 8.02 -0.95 24.47
N GLU A 34 6.72 -0.68 24.28
CA GLU A 34 5.62 -1.56 24.66
C GLU A 34 5.70 -2.94 24.00
N VAL A 35 6.23 -3.00 22.77
CA VAL A 35 6.42 -4.27 22.05
C VAL A 35 7.35 -5.19 22.84
N TYR A 36 8.45 -4.66 23.36
CA TYR A 36 9.43 -5.41 24.14
C TYR A 36 8.90 -5.83 25.52
N LYS A 37 7.94 -5.08 26.06
CA LYS A 37 7.32 -5.41 27.34
C LYS A 37 6.28 -6.53 27.21
N ILE A 38 5.56 -6.58 26.08
CA ILE A 38 4.46 -7.52 25.86
C ILE A 38 4.97 -8.88 25.35
N LEU A 39 5.89 -8.90 24.40
CA LEU A 39 6.33 -10.11 23.71
C LEU A 39 6.79 -11.24 24.66
N PRO A 40 7.60 -10.98 25.72
CA PRO A 40 8.07 -12.04 26.60
C PRO A 40 6.96 -12.70 27.44
N HIS A 41 5.80 -12.06 27.56
CA HIS A 41 4.68 -12.49 28.37
C HIS A 41 3.49 -12.99 27.55
N TYR A 42 3.58 -12.93 26.22
CA TYR A 42 2.52 -13.40 25.33
C TYR A 42 2.47 -14.92 25.30
N THR A 43 1.31 -15.50 25.62
CA THR A 43 1.12 -16.94 25.74
C THR A 43 -0.06 -17.49 24.94
N ASP A 44 -0.84 -16.62 24.26
CA ASP A 44 -1.99 -17.06 23.48
C ASP A 44 -1.59 -17.28 22.00
N PHE A 45 -1.32 -18.55 21.67
CA PHE A 45 -0.92 -18.98 20.32
C PHE A 45 -2.05 -19.71 19.57
N LYS A 46 -3.31 -19.53 19.98
CA LYS A 46 -4.46 -20.15 19.33
C LYS A 46 -4.83 -19.42 18.03
N TYR A 47 -5.57 -20.11 17.19
CA TYR A 47 -6.19 -19.46 16.03
C TYR A 47 -7.15 -18.37 16.49
N GLY A 48 -7.04 -17.19 15.89
CA GLY A 48 -7.99 -16.10 16.05
C GLY A 48 -9.07 -16.11 14.96
N VAL A 49 -9.82 -15.02 14.89
CA VAL A 49 -10.79 -14.75 13.82
C VAL A 49 -10.03 -14.53 12.49
N ILE A 50 -10.60 -15.01 11.38
CA ILE A 50 -9.97 -14.96 10.05
C ILE A 50 -9.59 -13.52 9.66
N GLN A 51 -10.42 -12.54 9.97
CA GLN A 51 -10.14 -11.13 9.68
C GLN A 51 -9.06 -10.51 10.58
N GLY A 52 -8.60 -11.23 11.60
CA GLY A 52 -7.67 -10.73 12.61
C GLY A 52 -8.36 -10.47 13.95
N LEU A 53 -7.56 -10.33 15.00
CA LEU A 53 -8.04 -10.21 16.38
C LEU A 53 -8.94 -9.00 16.57
N ASP A 54 -10.08 -9.20 17.23
CA ASP A 54 -11.13 -8.20 17.41
C ASP A 54 -10.61 -6.93 18.09
N TYR A 55 -9.81 -7.07 19.13
CA TYR A 55 -9.25 -5.91 19.84
C TYR A 55 -8.28 -5.08 18.97
N LEU A 56 -7.58 -5.70 18.02
CA LEU A 56 -6.72 -4.98 17.09
C LEU A 56 -7.57 -4.21 16.08
N ARG A 57 -8.58 -4.85 15.49
CA ARG A 57 -9.50 -4.22 14.55
C ARG A 57 -10.28 -3.09 15.20
N ASP A 58 -10.70 -3.25 16.46
CA ASP A 58 -11.32 -2.19 17.26
C ASP A 58 -10.36 -1.01 17.48
N ALA A 59 -9.11 -1.28 17.82
CA ALA A 59 -8.12 -0.23 18.00
C ALA A 59 -7.88 0.59 16.70
N LEU A 60 -7.96 -0.06 15.54
CA LEU A 60 -7.79 0.62 14.24
C LEU A 60 -8.95 1.56 13.91
N THR A 61 -10.17 1.33 14.41
CA THR A 61 -11.30 2.27 14.18
C THR A 61 -11.01 3.67 14.69
N ARG A 62 -10.14 3.81 15.70
CA ARG A 62 -9.74 5.11 16.25
C ARG A 62 -8.88 5.92 15.27
N GLN A 63 -8.17 5.26 14.37
CA GLN A 63 -7.35 5.89 13.33
C GLN A 63 -8.13 6.17 12.05
N TYR A 64 -9.26 5.48 11.86
CA TYR A 64 -10.12 5.57 10.69
C TYR A 64 -11.57 5.82 11.12
N PRO A 65 -11.95 7.09 11.41
CA PRO A 65 -13.22 7.43 12.08
C PRO A 65 -14.50 7.02 11.36
N HIS A 66 -14.42 6.75 10.06
CA HIS A 66 -15.57 6.33 9.23
C HIS A 66 -15.65 4.80 9.05
N SER A 67 -14.82 4.05 9.77
CA SER A 67 -14.77 2.60 9.72
C SER A 67 -15.44 1.95 10.93
N THR A 68 -15.83 0.69 10.76
CA THR A 68 -16.23 -0.19 11.85
C THR A 68 -15.20 -1.32 11.99
N GLN A 69 -15.28 -2.10 13.03
CA GLN A 69 -14.42 -3.27 13.21
C GLN A 69 -14.43 -4.21 11.98
N ASP A 70 -15.58 -4.36 11.33
CA ASP A 70 -15.75 -5.23 10.16
C ASP A 70 -15.15 -4.63 8.88
N SER A 71 -14.70 -3.39 8.93
CA SER A 71 -14.00 -2.75 7.81
C SER A 71 -12.54 -3.16 7.67
N PHE A 72 -11.99 -3.93 8.64
CA PHE A 72 -10.58 -4.30 8.67
C PHE A 72 -10.35 -5.78 8.46
N VAL A 73 -9.31 -6.08 7.68
CA VAL A 73 -8.70 -7.40 7.56
C VAL A 73 -7.22 -7.27 7.87
N ILE A 74 -6.74 -8.03 8.86
CA ILE A 74 -5.33 -8.06 9.24
C ILE A 74 -4.59 -9.06 8.35
N THR A 75 -3.46 -8.64 7.81
CA THR A 75 -2.71 -9.39 6.81
C THR A 75 -1.23 -9.52 7.18
N ASN A 76 -0.50 -10.37 6.44
CA ASN A 76 0.95 -10.53 6.58
C ASN A 76 1.70 -9.35 5.92
N GLY A 77 1.46 -8.14 6.44
CA GLY A 77 1.96 -6.87 5.92
C GLY A 77 1.18 -6.37 4.69
N ALA A 78 1.43 -5.13 4.29
CA ALA A 78 0.76 -4.48 3.16
C ALA A 78 0.89 -5.26 1.83
N SER A 79 1.93 -6.06 1.65
CA SER A 79 2.10 -6.85 0.42
C SER A 79 1.01 -7.91 0.25
N GLU A 80 0.60 -8.60 1.33
CA GLU A 80 -0.52 -9.52 1.28
C GLU A 80 -1.84 -8.77 1.13
N ALA A 81 -2.01 -7.64 1.81
CA ALA A 81 -3.21 -6.81 1.64
C ALA A 81 -3.41 -6.38 0.17
N LEU A 82 -2.34 -5.96 -0.50
CA LEU A 82 -2.36 -5.63 -1.94
C LEU A 82 -2.72 -6.84 -2.80
N ASP A 83 -2.08 -8.00 -2.57
CA ASP A 83 -2.33 -9.23 -3.33
C ASP A 83 -3.78 -9.69 -3.18
N LEU A 84 -4.30 -9.76 -1.96
CA LEU A 84 -5.69 -10.15 -1.69
C LEU A 84 -6.68 -9.19 -2.34
N THR A 85 -6.47 -7.88 -2.19
CA THR A 85 -7.33 -6.85 -2.78
C THR A 85 -7.39 -6.97 -4.30
N LEU A 86 -6.22 -7.10 -4.94
CA LEU A 86 -6.17 -7.25 -6.41
C LEU A 86 -6.87 -8.52 -6.88
N ARG A 87 -6.71 -9.65 -6.17
CA ARG A 87 -7.41 -10.90 -6.48
C ARG A 87 -8.92 -10.77 -6.32
N VAL A 88 -9.39 -10.10 -5.27
CA VAL A 88 -10.83 -9.85 -5.08
C VAL A 88 -11.36 -8.98 -6.21
N ILE A 89 -10.72 -7.86 -6.52
CA ILE A 89 -11.13 -6.95 -7.61
C ILE A 89 -11.13 -7.68 -8.96
N SER A 90 -10.12 -8.50 -9.22
CA SER A 90 -10.01 -9.28 -10.46
C SER A 90 -11.17 -10.26 -10.65
N ASN A 91 -11.72 -10.80 -9.56
CA ASN A 91 -12.78 -11.82 -9.59
C ASN A 91 -14.18 -11.27 -9.28
N TYR A 92 -14.29 -10.01 -8.84
CA TYR A 92 -15.57 -9.41 -8.44
C TYR A 92 -16.57 -9.33 -9.60
N ASP A 93 -16.09 -8.99 -10.79
CA ASP A 93 -16.88 -9.04 -12.04
C ASP A 93 -15.92 -9.34 -13.20
N MET A 94 -15.98 -10.57 -13.69
CA MET A 94 -15.09 -11.06 -14.74
C MET A 94 -15.38 -10.47 -16.13
N SER A 95 -16.51 -9.81 -16.32
CA SER A 95 -16.88 -9.14 -17.57
C SER A 95 -16.21 -7.77 -17.74
N GLN A 96 -15.65 -7.21 -16.65
CA GLN A 96 -15.05 -5.90 -16.61
C GLN A 96 -13.56 -5.90 -17.03
N SER A 97 -13.03 -4.70 -17.25
CA SER A 97 -11.62 -4.50 -17.52
C SER A 97 -10.71 -5.17 -16.49
N LYS A 98 -9.58 -5.66 -16.92
CA LYS A 98 -8.51 -6.24 -16.07
C LYS A 98 -7.33 -5.28 -15.87
N LYS A 99 -7.44 -4.03 -16.28
CA LYS A 99 -6.36 -3.04 -16.20
C LYS A 99 -6.30 -2.38 -14.84
N VAL A 100 -5.09 -2.24 -14.30
CA VAL A 100 -4.79 -1.48 -13.07
C VAL A 100 -3.87 -0.33 -13.40
N LEU A 101 -4.35 0.89 -13.20
CA LEU A 101 -3.61 2.12 -13.46
C LEU A 101 -2.69 2.46 -12.29
N MET A 102 -1.43 2.75 -12.55
CA MET A 102 -0.44 3.13 -11.52
C MET A 102 0.60 4.10 -12.05
N THR A 103 1.29 4.81 -11.15
CA THR A 103 2.34 5.78 -11.51
C THR A 103 3.66 5.11 -11.86
N LYS A 104 4.52 5.81 -12.61
CA LYS A 104 5.96 5.56 -12.74
C LYS A 104 6.75 6.76 -12.20
N PRO A 105 7.79 6.57 -11.34
CA PRO A 105 8.24 5.30 -10.76
C PRO A 105 7.25 4.74 -9.74
N PHE A 106 7.42 3.47 -9.36
CA PHE A 106 6.53 2.72 -8.46
C PHE A 106 7.33 1.81 -7.52
N TYR A 107 6.70 1.33 -6.45
CA TYR A 107 7.24 0.24 -5.66
C TYR A 107 7.34 -1.03 -6.51
N TYR A 108 8.52 -1.60 -6.58
CA TYR A 108 8.90 -2.64 -7.55
C TYR A 108 7.95 -3.86 -7.60
N SER A 109 7.22 -4.14 -6.51
CA SER A 109 6.32 -5.29 -6.47
C SER A 109 4.96 -5.05 -7.12
N TYR A 110 4.53 -3.79 -7.32
CA TYR A 110 3.18 -3.50 -7.83
C TYR A 110 2.85 -4.19 -9.16
N PRO A 111 3.67 -4.08 -10.21
CA PRO A 111 3.34 -4.73 -11.48
C PRO A 111 3.21 -6.24 -11.35
N ARG A 112 4.08 -6.86 -10.55
CA ARG A 112 4.04 -8.31 -10.33
C ARG A 112 2.82 -8.77 -9.54
N LEU A 113 2.40 -8.03 -8.53
CA LEU A 113 1.16 -8.32 -7.80
C LEU A 113 -0.06 -8.21 -8.72
N VAL A 114 -0.10 -7.20 -9.60
CA VAL A 114 -1.14 -7.05 -10.61
C VAL A 114 -1.16 -8.25 -11.57
N GLU A 115 0.00 -8.65 -12.09
CA GLU A 115 0.13 -9.81 -12.97
C GLU A 115 -0.28 -11.13 -12.27
N PHE A 116 0.09 -11.33 -11.00
CA PHE A 116 -0.31 -12.50 -10.20
C PHE A 116 -1.82 -12.56 -9.94
N ALA A 117 -2.48 -11.42 -9.91
CA ALA A 117 -3.94 -11.33 -9.86
C ALA A 117 -4.61 -11.54 -11.23
N CYS A 118 -3.86 -11.92 -12.29
CA CYS A 118 -4.33 -12.03 -13.67
C CYS A 118 -4.91 -10.71 -14.21
N MET A 119 -4.28 -9.59 -13.84
CA MET A 119 -4.61 -8.25 -14.31
C MET A 119 -3.43 -7.64 -15.08
N GLU A 120 -3.67 -6.56 -15.80
CA GLU A 120 -2.71 -5.85 -16.65
C GLU A 120 -2.27 -4.53 -16.01
N PRO A 121 -0.96 -4.31 -15.75
CA PRO A 121 -0.49 -3.03 -15.24
C PRO A 121 -0.45 -1.97 -16.36
N VAL A 122 -1.12 -0.83 -16.14
CA VAL A 122 -1.12 0.35 -17.01
C VAL A 122 -0.45 1.51 -16.28
N PHE A 123 0.36 2.28 -16.98
CA PHE A 123 1.17 3.30 -16.33
C PHE A 123 0.74 4.72 -16.71
N ILE A 124 0.62 5.57 -15.67
CA ILE A 124 0.40 7.01 -15.81
C ILE A 124 1.73 7.70 -16.09
N LYS A 125 1.74 8.61 -17.04
CA LYS A 125 2.85 9.53 -17.22
C LYS A 125 2.98 10.43 -15.99
N THR A 126 4.21 10.64 -15.54
CA THR A 126 4.49 11.58 -14.45
C THR A 126 5.47 12.65 -14.93
N ASN A 127 5.34 13.85 -14.38
CA ASN A 127 6.29 14.92 -14.57
C ASN A 127 6.98 15.19 -13.23
N LEU A 128 8.28 14.92 -13.15
CA LEU A 128 9.07 14.99 -11.91
C LEU A 128 8.38 14.24 -10.74
N GLY A 129 7.79 13.09 -11.03
CA GLY A 129 7.06 12.26 -10.07
C GLY A 129 5.65 12.74 -9.75
N ARG A 130 5.14 13.82 -10.33
CA ARG A 130 3.74 14.28 -10.21
C ARG A 130 2.86 13.56 -11.22
N ILE A 131 1.69 13.17 -10.79
CA ILE A 131 0.68 12.57 -11.66
C ILE A 131 0.30 13.58 -12.75
N ASN A 132 0.42 13.15 -14.03
CA ASN A 132 -0.15 13.90 -15.14
C ASN A 132 -1.65 13.62 -15.20
N MET A 133 -2.47 14.58 -14.79
CA MET A 133 -3.93 14.41 -14.70
C MET A 133 -4.61 14.28 -16.06
N ASP A 134 -4.04 14.81 -17.15
CA ASP A 134 -4.61 14.62 -18.48
C ASP A 134 -4.45 13.17 -18.93
N ASP A 135 -3.25 12.61 -18.74
CA ASP A 135 -2.99 11.18 -19.01
C ASP A 135 -3.78 10.26 -18.06
N PHE A 136 -4.02 10.68 -16.81
CA PHE A 136 -4.86 9.97 -15.86
C PHE A 136 -6.32 9.92 -16.34
N ARG A 137 -6.92 11.08 -16.69
CA ARG A 137 -8.32 11.18 -17.15
C ARG A 137 -8.59 10.36 -18.41
N GLU A 138 -7.59 10.27 -19.29
CA GLU A 138 -7.69 9.45 -20.50
C GLU A 138 -7.75 7.96 -20.15
N LYS A 139 -6.80 7.49 -19.34
CA LYS A 139 -6.57 6.05 -19.10
C LYS A 139 -7.50 5.44 -18.07
N VAL A 140 -7.92 6.19 -17.05
CA VAL A 140 -8.74 5.67 -15.95
C VAL A 140 -10.06 5.07 -16.42
N LYS A 141 -10.62 5.58 -17.51
CA LYS A 141 -11.89 5.13 -18.11
C LYS A 141 -11.90 3.66 -18.53
N ASP A 142 -10.72 3.14 -18.89
CA ASP A 142 -10.53 1.76 -19.33
C ASP A 142 -10.00 0.85 -18.24
N CYS A 143 -9.86 1.35 -17.02
CA CYS A 143 -9.25 0.62 -15.92
C CYS A 143 -10.29 0.09 -14.93
N ARG A 144 -9.99 -1.05 -14.33
CA ARG A 144 -10.79 -1.64 -13.24
C ARG A 144 -10.43 -1.04 -11.89
N ALA A 145 -9.15 -0.71 -11.73
CA ALA A 145 -8.64 -0.14 -10.50
C ALA A 145 -7.50 0.85 -10.77
N VAL A 146 -7.28 1.72 -9.78
CA VAL A 146 -6.14 2.62 -9.69
C VAL A 146 -5.36 2.29 -8.43
N LEU A 147 -4.03 2.20 -8.51
CA LEU A 147 -3.17 2.06 -7.36
C LEU A 147 -2.42 3.37 -7.14
N ILE A 148 -2.67 4.02 -6.01
CA ILE A 148 -2.04 5.26 -5.57
C ILE A 148 -1.20 5.00 -4.33
N ASN A 149 0.05 5.50 -4.33
CA ASN A 149 0.94 5.47 -3.18
C ASN A 149 1.40 6.89 -2.86
N SER A 150 0.88 7.45 -1.77
CA SER A 150 1.19 8.80 -1.31
C SER A 150 1.25 8.84 0.22
N PRO A 151 2.43 9.08 0.79
CA PRO A 151 3.75 9.32 0.18
C PRO A 151 4.27 8.14 -0.65
N SER A 152 4.98 8.45 -1.74
CA SER A 152 5.34 7.47 -2.77
C SER A 152 6.70 6.80 -2.52
N ASN A 153 6.77 5.51 -2.74
CA ASN A 153 8.01 4.78 -2.90
C ASN A 153 8.26 4.56 -4.43
N PRO A 154 9.42 5.00 -4.99
CA PRO A 154 10.67 5.37 -4.29
C PRO A 154 10.89 6.88 -4.11
N THR A 155 9.97 7.75 -4.52
CA THR A 155 10.26 9.18 -4.68
C THR A 155 10.15 10.01 -3.40
N GLY A 156 9.50 9.47 -2.34
CA GLY A 156 9.13 10.22 -1.13
C GLY A 156 8.12 11.34 -1.36
N ARG A 157 7.56 11.43 -2.57
CA ARG A 157 6.62 12.49 -2.93
C ARG A 157 5.27 12.28 -2.27
N VAL A 158 4.76 13.35 -1.68
CA VAL A 158 3.36 13.49 -1.26
C VAL A 158 2.59 14.17 -2.40
N GLU A 159 1.56 13.53 -2.92
CA GLU A 159 0.74 14.13 -3.96
C GLU A 159 -0.07 15.33 -3.44
N ALA A 160 -0.38 16.25 -4.34
CA ALA A 160 -1.13 17.45 -3.99
C ALA A 160 -2.58 17.10 -3.62
N ILE A 161 -3.12 17.73 -2.58
CA ILE A 161 -4.50 17.52 -2.13
C ILE A 161 -5.53 17.68 -3.28
N PRO A 162 -5.45 18.72 -4.14
CA PRO A 162 -6.37 18.85 -5.27
C PRO A 162 -6.30 17.65 -6.24
N THR A 163 -5.09 17.11 -6.50
CA THR A 163 -4.90 15.94 -7.36
C THR A 163 -5.57 14.71 -6.76
N LEU A 164 -5.36 14.45 -5.46
CA LEU A 164 -5.95 13.28 -4.79
C LEU A 164 -7.48 13.38 -4.70
N LYS A 165 -8.02 14.57 -4.45
CA LYS A 165 -9.48 14.81 -4.48
C LYS A 165 -10.08 14.62 -5.86
N GLU A 166 -9.40 15.05 -6.90
CA GLU A 166 -9.85 14.82 -8.27
C GLU A 166 -9.84 13.33 -8.64
N ILE A 167 -8.79 12.59 -8.24
CA ILE A 167 -8.72 11.15 -8.41
C ILE A 167 -9.90 10.47 -7.70
N GLU A 168 -10.16 10.83 -6.44
CA GLU A 168 -11.28 10.32 -5.64
C GLU A 168 -12.62 10.52 -6.36
N THR A 169 -12.87 11.73 -6.83
CA THR A 169 -14.13 12.07 -7.53
C THR A 169 -14.27 11.28 -8.82
N LEU A 170 -13.26 11.31 -9.68
CA LEU A 170 -13.31 10.64 -10.99
C LEU A 170 -13.46 9.12 -10.86
N THR A 171 -12.74 8.51 -9.93
CA THR A 171 -12.84 7.05 -9.72
C THR A 171 -14.20 6.64 -9.16
N SER A 172 -14.78 7.47 -8.29
CA SER A 172 -16.15 7.27 -7.79
C SER A 172 -17.19 7.36 -8.90
N GLU A 173 -17.11 8.39 -9.75
CA GLU A 173 -18.03 8.59 -10.87
C GLU A 173 -17.96 7.47 -11.91
N LEU A 174 -16.77 6.94 -12.14
CA LEU A 174 -16.52 5.88 -13.12
C LEU A 174 -16.71 4.46 -12.57
N GLY A 175 -16.94 4.29 -11.28
CA GLY A 175 -17.01 2.98 -10.63
C GLY A 175 -15.68 2.21 -10.65
N VAL A 176 -14.56 2.92 -10.63
CA VAL A 176 -13.21 2.38 -10.63
C VAL A 176 -12.73 2.24 -9.19
N PHE A 177 -12.23 1.07 -8.80
CA PHE A 177 -11.67 0.87 -7.46
C PHE A 177 -10.37 1.65 -7.26
N VAL A 178 -10.13 2.11 -6.05
CA VAL A 178 -8.84 2.70 -5.64
C VAL A 178 -8.18 1.83 -4.59
N LEU A 179 -6.94 1.40 -4.84
CA LEU A 179 -6.05 0.86 -3.84
C LEU A 179 -5.18 2.04 -3.36
N SER A 180 -5.47 2.54 -2.16
CA SER A 180 -4.70 3.62 -1.53
C SER A 180 -3.62 3.01 -0.65
N ASP A 181 -2.40 2.92 -1.16
CA ASP A 181 -1.25 2.44 -0.37
C ASP A 181 -0.71 3.57 0.49
N GLU A 182 -1.03 3.51 1.77
CA GLU A 182 -0.80 4.55 2.77
C GLU A 182 0.27 4.15 3.80
N VAL A 183 1.14 3.20 3.49
CA VAL A 183 2.17 2.70 4.42
C VAL A 183 3.11 3.78 4.95
N TYR A 184 3.19 4.92 4.29
CA TYR A 184 4.01 6.07 4.68
C TYR A 184 3.19 7.28 5.16
N LYS A 185 1.88 7.15 5.40
CA LYS A 185 0.98 8.28 5.70
C LYS A 185 1.40 9.11 6.91
N ASP A 186 2.06 8.50 7.89
CA ASP A 186 2.51 9.15 9.12
C ASP A 186 3.97 9.66 9.04
N LEU A 187 4.68 9.42 7.93
CA LEU A 187 6.06 9.84 7.70
C LEU A 187 6.12 11.07 6.78
N ILE A 188 5.37 12.12 7.13
CA ILE A 188 5.29 13.37 6.39
C ILE A 188 5.88 14.49 7.24
N TYR A 189 6.84 15.21 6.67
CA TYR A 189 7.63 16.20 7.41
C TYR A 189 7.41 17.65 6.94
N VAL A 190 6.72 17.85 5.82
CA VAL A 190 6.71 19.17 5.15
C VAL A 190 5.33 19.72 4.82
N ARG A 191 4.27 18.94 4.88
CA ARG A 191 2.89 19.37 4.57
C ARG A 191 1.84 18.35 5.00
N GLU A 192 0.58 18.77 4.95
CA GLU A 192 -0.54 17.88 5.20
C GLU A 192 -0.65 16.79 4.12
N ASN A 193 -1.11 15.63 4.53
CA ASN A 193 -1.51 14.55 3.65
C ASN A 193 -3.04 14.55 3.48
N TYR A 194 -3.49 14.05 2.34
CA TYR A 194 -4.89 13.74 2.09
C TYR A 194 -5.02 12.24 1.85
N LEU A 195 -5.93 11.62 2.56
CA LEU A 195 -6.23 10.20 2.40
C LEU A 195 -7.49 10.08 1.55
N ILE A 196 -7.38 9.42 0.40
CA ILE A 196 -8.52 9.15 -0.50
C ILE A 196 -9.53 8.28 0.24
N GLN A 197 -10.81 8.63 0.16
CA GLN A 197 -11.89 7.95 0.87
C GLN A 197 -13.06 7.62 -0.07
N GLY A 198 -13.91 6.70 0.36
CA GLY A 198 -15.13 6.35 -0.37
C GLY A 198 -15.40 4.84 -0.37
N PRO A 199 -16.62 4.43 -0.75
CA PRO A 199 -17.01 3.01 -0.75
C PRO A 199 -16.27 2.17 -1.81
N HIS A 200 -15.62 2.81 -2.77
CA HIS A 200 -14.80 2.20 -3.82
C HIS A 200 -13.30 2.18 -3.48
N VAL A 201 -12.93 2.65 -2.29
CA VAL A 201 -11.52 2.77 -1.86
C VAL A 201 -11.17 1.65 -0.90
N VAL A 202 -10.07 0.96 -1.17
CA VAL A 202 -9.43 0.03 -0.24
C VAL A 202 -8.14 0.65 0.24
N THR A 203 -8.09 1.00 1.53
CA THR A 203 -6.90 1.54 2.17
C THR A 203 -5.96 0.41 2.56
N ILE A 204 -4.72 0.49 2.12
CA ILE A 204 -3.65 -0.44 2.45
C ILE A 204 -2.67 0.26 3.39
N ASN A 205 -2.44 -0.34 4.56
CA ASN A 205 -1.47 0.18 5.52
C ASN A 205 -0.71 -0.95 6.21
N SER A 206 0.27 -0.62 7.04
CA SER A 206 1.09 -1.62 7.74
C SER A 206 1.77 -1.01 8.96
N PHE A 207 2.09 -1.84 9.92
CA PHE A 207 2.91 -1.47 11.07
C PHE A 207 4.41 -1.39 10.75
N SER A 208 4.79 -1.79 9.53
CA SER A 208 6.19 -1.89 9.12
C SER A 208 6.95 -0.59 9.18
N LYS A 209 6.35 0.53 8.74
CA LYS A 209 7.07 1.81 8.57
C LYS A 209 6.89 2.73 9.76
N THR A 210 5.67 3.12 10.08
CA THR A 210 5.36 4.05 11.19
C THR A 210 5.86 3.51 12.54
N TYR A 211 5.77 2.21 12.76
CA TYR A 211 6.14 1.59 14.05
C TYR A 211 7.47 0.81 13.99
N ALA A 212 8.24 0.92 12.91
CA ALA A 212 9.49 0.19 12.73
C ALA A 212 9.37 -1.34 12.93
N MET A 213 8.22 -1.93 12.58
CA MET A 213 7.89 -3.34 12.82
C MET A 213 7.94 -4.17 11.54
N CYS A 214 8.89 -3.89 10.63
CA CYS A 214 9.00 -4.59 9.34
C CYS A 214 9.05 -6.12 9.46
N GLY A 215 9.74 -6.63 10.47
CA GLY A 215 9.92 -8.06 10.73
C GLY A 215 8.69 -8.77 11.30
N PHE A 216 7.74 -8.05 11.87
CA PHE A 216 6.51 -8.64 12.43
C PHE A 216 5.50 -9.04 11.37
N ARG A 217 5.60 -8.51 10.16
CA ARG A 217 4.71 -8.82 9.06
C ARG A 217 3.24 -8.58 9.38
N VAL A 218 2.87 -7.40 9.88
CA VAL A 218 1.49 -7.01 10.20
C VAL A 218 1.08 -5.81 9.35
N GLY A 219 -0.06 -5.93 8.71
CA GLY A 219 -0.66 -4.88 7.90
C GLY A 219 -2.16 -5.05 7.77
#